data_2a09e7ad55b7fb6d75e636cca18744a1
#
_entry.id   2a09e7ad55b7fb6d75e636cca18744a1
#
_cell.length_a   1.000
_cell.length_b   1.000
_cell.length_c   1.000
_cell.angle_alpha   90.00
_cell.angle_beta   90.00
_cell.angle_gamma   90.00
#
_symmetry.space_group_name_H-M   'P 1'
#
loop_
_entity.id
_entity.type
_entity.pdbx_description
1 polymer ?
#
loop_
_entity_poly.entity_id
_entity_poly.type
_entity_poly.pdbx_seq_one_letter_code
_entity_poly.pdbx_strand_id
1 'polypeptide(L)'
;MCRTLTKVLLKRDFGLEWDMPDSHLVPGLTGRINYLNWINEVLSLLPSQEGKTCNSGSVAITEATTRRTIVNGIDIGTGASCIYPLLGHSLYSWKFMATDIDIESIESARKIVSMNHLEDSIQIVQRTPEQPLLEGVVKEGVDFCMCNPPFFSSAEEVDMNMISER
;
A
#
# COMPACT_ATOMS: atom_id res chain seq x y z
N MET A 1 -6.46 -18.49 0.49
CA MET A 1 -7.20 -18.06 1.71
C MET A 1 -8.68 -17.94 1.36
N CYS A 2 -9.58 -18.23 2.28
CA CYS A 2 -11.03 -18.14 2.02
C CYS A 2 -11.46 -16.65 2.04
N ARG A 3 -12.17 -16.20 1.00
CA ARG A 3 -12.70 -14.81 0.87
C ARG A 3 -13.50 -14.38 2.10
N THR A 4 -14.41 -15.23 2.56
CA THR A 4 -15.25 -14.94 3.73
C THR A 4 -14.40 -14.68 4.97
N LEU A 5 -13.35 -15.49 5.18
CA LEU A 5 -12.44 -15.30 6.31
C LEU A 5 -11.70 -13.96 6.21
N THR A 6 -11.14 -13.63 5.05
CA THR A 6 -10.47 -12.33 4.85
C THR A 6 -11.41 -11.17 5.12
N LYS A 7 -12.64 -11.21 4.59
CA LYS A 7 -13.67 -10.19 4.80
C LYS A 7 -14.01 -10.01 6.28
N VAL A 8 -14.21 -11.13 7.00
CA VAL A 8 -14.53 -11.10 8.45
C VAL A 8 -13.36 -10.53 9.27
N LEU A 9 -12.12 -10.93 8.96
CA LEU A 9 -10.94 -10.43 9.65
C LEU A 9 -10.73 -8.92 9.40
N LEU A 10 -10.86 -8.47 8.16
CA LEU A 10 -10.76 -7.05 7.82
C LEU A 10 -11.80 -6.21 8.56
N LYS A 11 -13.03 -6.70 8.64
CA LYS A 11 -14.10 -6.01 9.38
C LYS A 11 -13.88 -6.01 10.89
N ARG A 12 -13.53 -7.17 11.45
CA ARG A 12 -13.40 -7.33 12.91
C ARG A 12 -12.18 -6.61 13.47
N ASP A 13 -11.01 -6.77 12.82
CA ASP A 13 -9.73 -6.35 13.37
C ASP A 13 -9.30 -4.95 12.91
N PHE A 14 -9.82 -4.50 11.75
CA PHE A 14 -9.43 -3.23 11.14
C PHE A 14 -10.61 -2.28 10.87
N GLY A 15 -11.84 -2.72 11.11
CA GLY A 15 -13.05 -1.93 10.84
C GLY A 15 -13.35 -1.71 9.35
N LEU A 16 -12.68 -2.44 8.47
CA LEU A 16 -12.75 -2.23 7.02
C LEU A 16 -13.86 -3.04 6.36
N GLU A 17 -14.69 -2.36 5.58
CA GLU A 17 -15.57 -3.00 4.61
C GLU A 17 -14.75 -3.39 3.37
N TRP A 18 -14.90 -4.62 2.90
CA TRP A 18 -14.10 -5.14 1.83
C TRP A 18 -14.88 -6.12 0.96
N ASP A 19 -14.84 -5.89 -0.35
CA ASP A 19 -15.47 -6.74 -1.34
C ASP A 19 -14.76 -6.56 -2.67
N MET A 20 -14.36 -7.64 -3.32
CA MET A 20 -13.66 -7.62 -4.60
C MET A 20 -14.22 -8.68 -5.55
N PRO A 21 -13.98 -8.59 -6.89
CA PRO A 21 -14.46 -9.59 -7.85
C PRO A 21 -13.94 -11.00 -7.56
N ASP A 22 -14.75 -12.02 -7.91
CA ASP A 22 -14.42 -13.44 -7.67
C ASP A 22 -13.27 -13.94 -8.55
N SER A 23 -13.01 -13.26 -9.66
CA SER A 23 -11.92 -13.54 -10.60
C SER A 23 -10.51 -13.30 -10.03
N HIS A 24 -10.39 -12.60 -8.91
CA HIS A 24 -9.09 -12.21 -8.34
C HIS A 24 -8.71 -13.03 -7.12
N LEU A 25 -7.39 -13.19 -6.91
CA LEU A 25 -6.84 -13.92 -5.78
C LEU A 25 -7.06 -13.18 -4.46
N VAL A 26 -7.57 -13.91 -3.47
CA VAL A 26 -7.80 -13.36 -2.13
C VAL A 26 -6.46 -13.17 -1.40
N PRO A 27 -6.15 -11.96 -0.93
CA PRO A 27 -4.89 -11.70 -0.25
C PRO A 27 -4.80 -12.38 1.12
N GLY A 28 -3.66 -13.00 1.41
CA GLY A 28 -3.34 -13.46 2.78
C GLY A 28 -2.94 -12.28 3.66
N LEU A 29 -3.59 -12.05 4.79
CA LEU A 29 -3.39 -10.84 5.60
C LEU A 29 -2.06 -10.84 6.36
N THR A 30 -1.71 -11.97 7.00
CA THR A 30 -0.54 -12.04 7.90
C THR A 30 0.77 -11.60 7.25
N GLY A 31 1.10 -12.12 6.07
CA GLY A 31 2.32 -11.74 5.37
C GLY A 31 2.36 -10.26 4.99
N ARG A 32 1.20 -9.70 4.63
CA ARG A 32 1.06 -8.29 4.24
C ARG A 32 1.19 -7.35 5.44
N ILE A 33 0.60 -7.72 6.56
CA ILE A 33 0.74 -6.99 7.83
C ILE A 33 2.21 -7.00 8.26
N ASN A 34 2.87 -8.17 8.24
CA ASN A 34 4.29 -8.27 8.59
C ASN A 34 5.18 -7.39 7.70
N TYR A 35 4.87 -7.31 6.40
CA TYR A 35 5.61 -6.45 5.48
C TYR A 35 5.41 -4.96 5.80
N LEU A 36 4.18 -4.53 6.10
CA LEU A 36 3.90 -3.15 6.53
C LEU A 36 4.57 -2.82 7.87
N ASN A 37 4.58 -3.75 8.83
CA ASN A 37 5.31 -3.60 10.08
C ASN A 37 6.80 -3.38 9.83
N TRP A 38 7.40 -4.19 8.95
CA TRP A 38 8.80 -4.04 8.56
C TRP A 38 9.07 -2.67 7.92
N ILE A 39 8.22 -2.20 6.99
CA ILE A 39 8.36 -0.84 6.44
C ILE A 39 8.29 0.21 7.55
N ASN A 40 7.36 0.09 8.49
CA ASN A 40 7.24 1.02 9.61
C ASN A 40 8.49 1.05 10.50
N GLU A 41 9.09 -0.12 10.76
CA GLU A 41 10.37 -0.21 11.47
C GLU A 41 11.49 0.49 10.70
N VAL A 42 11.64 0.22 9.40
CA VAL A 42 12.65 0.87 8.56
C VAL A 42 12.47 2.39 8.55
N LEU A 43 11.25 2.87 8.37
CA LEU A 43 10.96 4.31 8.40
C LEU A 43 11.31 4.96 9.74
N SER A 44 11.16 4.22 10.85
CA SER A 44 11.52 4.71 12.18
C SER A 44 13.02 4.89 12.41
N LEU A 45 13.85 4.19 11.61
CA LEU A 45 15.31 4.25 11.65
C LEU A 45 15.87 5.38 10.78
N LEU A 46 15.07 5.95 9.88
CA LEU A 46 15.51 7.06 9.03
C LEU A 46 15.63 8.34 9.87
N PRO A 47 16.73 9.11 9.69
CA PRO A 47 16.86 10.38 10.37
C PRO A 47 15.71 11.30 9.99
N SER A 48 15.10 11.94 10.98
CA SER A 48 14.08 12.96 10.75
C SER A 48 14.68 14.04 9.85
N GLN A 49 14.04 14.34 8.73
CA GLN A 49 14.44 15.46 7.88
C GLN A 49 14.15 16.74 8.67
N GLU A 50 15.14 17.19 9.44
CA GLU A 50 15.08 18.51 10.05
C GLU A 50 14.95 19.55 8.95
N GLY A 51 13.92 20.38 9.04
CA GLY A 51 13.77 21.53 8.17
C GLY A 51 15.05 22.36 8.22
N LYS A 52 15.68 22.57 7.05
CA LYS A 52 16.78 23.52 6.89
C LYS A 52 16.30 24.92 7.30
N THR A 53 16.41 25.26 8.57
CA THR A 53 16.47 26.65 9.00
C THR A 53 17.94 27.04 9.08
N CYS A 54 18.41 27.76 8.04
CA CYS A 54 19.63 28.53 8.13
C CYS A 54 19.40 29.66 9.15
N ASN A 55 20.10 29.68 10.26
CA ASN A 55 20.97 30.74 10.78
C ASN A 55 21.11 30.70 12.30
N SER A 56 22.39 30.82 12.65
CA SER A 56 22.96 31.42 13.88
C SER A 56 22.65 30.79 15.24
N GLY A 57 23.65 30.04 15.72
CA GLY A 57 24.23 30.25 17.05
C GLY A 57 23.32 30.11 18.26
N SER A 58 23.09 28.89 18.68
CA SER A 58 23.03 28.51 20.11
C SER A 58 22.76 27.00 20.19
N VAL A 59 23.63 26.26 20.85
CA VAL A 59 23.42 24.85 21.17
C VAL A 59 22.35 24.80 22.25
N ALA A 60 21.14 24.47 21.86
CA ALA A 60 20.10 23.98 22.78
C ALA A 60 19.76 22.57 22.31
N ILE A 61 20.27 21.56 23.02
CA ILE A 61 19.83 20.17 22.91
C ILE A 61 18.40 20.15 23.45
N THR A 62 17.45 20.27 22.56
CA THR A 62 16.06 19.97 22.84
C THR A 62 15.68 18.79 21.96
N GLU A 63 15.47 17.64 22.60
CA GLU A 63 14.86 16.46 22.00
C GLU A 63 13.46 16.81 21.49
N ALA A 64 13.38 17.39 20.31
CA ALA A 64 12.15 17.49 19.56
C ALA A 64 12.35 16.72 18.26
N THR A 65 12.23 15.41 18.34
CA THR A 65 12.02 14.54 17.18
C THR A 65 10.72 15.02 16.53
N THR A 66 10.82 15.95 15.59
CA THR A 66 9.66 16.32 14.75
C THR A 66 9.39 15.13 13.83
N ARG A 67 8.67 14.14 14.36
CA ARG A 67 8.13 13.03 13.57
C ARG A 67 7.30 13.65 12.44
N ARG A 68 7.59 13.30 11.20
CA ARG A 68 6.65 13.56 10.11
C ARG A 68 5.27 13.10 10.56
N THR A 69 4.32 14.01 10.57
CA THR A 69 2.97 13.74 11.07
C THR A 69 2.19 12.81 10.13
N ILE A 70 2.58 12.69 8.86
CA ILE A 70 1.91 11.86 7.85
C ILE A 70 2.97 11.19 6.97
N VAL A 71 2.93 9.87 6.88
CA VAL A 71 3.74 9.06 5.97
C VAL A 71 2.98 8.85 4.66
N ASN A 72 3.65 9.09 3.53
CA ASN A 72 3.08 8.93 2.19
C ASN A 72 3.77 7.78 1.45
N GLY A 73 3.02 6.75 1.10
CA GLY A 73 3.48 5.59 0.34
C GLY A 73 2.96 5.55 -1.09
N ILE A 74 3.67 4.86 -1.96
CA ILE A 74 3.20 4.48 -3.29
C ILE A 74 3.08 2.96 -3.33
N ASP A 75 1.91 2.45 -3.71
CA ASP A 75 1.67 1.03 -3.97
C ASP A 75 1.53 0.79 -5.47
N ILE A 76 2.50 0.08 -6.05
CA ILE A 76 2.56 -0.20 -7.49
C ILE A 76 1.97 -1.60 -7.74
N GLY A 77 0.91 -1.66 -8.55
CA GLY A 77 0.17 -2.89 -8.78
C GLY A 77 -0.71 -3.25 -7.58
N THR A 78 -1.55 -2.30 -7.15
CA THR A 78 -2.38 -2.45 -5.93
C THR A 78 -3.40 -3.59 -6.03
N GLY A 79 -3.76 -3.99 -7.25
CA GLY A 79 -4.73 -5.03 -7.54
C GLY A 79 -6.15 -4.70 -7.08
N ALA A 80 -7.08 -5.58 -7.40
CA ALA A 80 -8.50 -5.43 -7.06
C ALA A 80 -8.79 -5.36 -5.55
N SER A 81 -7.87 -5.88 -4.74
CA SER A 81 -8.03 -5.93 -3.28
C SER A 81 -7.66 -4.65 -2.56
N CYS A 82 -6.79 -3.81 -3.13
CA CYS A 82 -6.24 -2.60 -2.51
C CYS A 82 -5.68 -2.83 -1.09
N ILE A 83 -5.16 -4.02 -0.82
CA ILE A 83 -4.96 -4.51 0.54
C ILE A 83 -3.86 -3.77 1.30
N TYR A 84 -2.75 -3.41 0.65
CA TYR A 84 -1.66 -2.70 1.31
C TYR A 84 -2.03 -1.27 1.70
N PRO A 85 -2.64 -0.45 0.83
CA PRO A 85 -3.14 0.87 1.21
C PRO A 85 -4.16 0.83 2.36
N LEU A 86 -5.11 -0.10 2.32
CA LEU A 86 -6.12 -0.27 3.36
C LEU A 86 -5.50 -0.60 4.72
N LEU A 87 -4.63 -1.61 4.77
CA LEU A 87 -3.97 -2.03 6.00
C LEU A 87 -2.99 -0.96 6.50
N GLY A 88 -2.20 -0.35 5.61
CA GLY A 88 -1.25 0.70 5.98
C GLY A 88 -1.94 1.94 6.54
N HIS A 89 -3.10 2.31 5.99
CA HIS A 89 -3.92 3.38 6.54
C HIS A 89 -4.51 3.00 7.91
N SER A 90 -5.10 1.80 8.01
CA SER A 90 -5.74 1.36 9.26
C SER A 90 -4.75 1.19 10.41
N LEU A 91 -3.53 0.68 10.14
CA LEU A 91 -2.51 0.43 11.16
C LEU A 91 -1.75 1.70 11.58
N TYR A 92 -1.46 2.59 10.61
CA TYR A 92 -0.47 3.66 10.79
C TYR A 92 -0.96 5.04 10.36
N SER A 93 -2.20 5.17 9.88
CA SER A 93 -2.75 6.40 9.30
C SER A 93 -1.93 6.92 8.11
N TRP A 94 -1.26 6.02 7.37
CA TRP A 94 -0.51 6.37 6.18
C TRP A 94 -1.43 6.80 5.04
N LYS A 95 -0.92 7.66 4.18
CA LYS A 95 -1.57 8.01 2.93
C LYS A 95 -0.92 7.27 1.77
N PHE A 96 -1.71 6.93 0.76
CA PHE A 96 -1.23 6.20 -0.39
C PHE A 96 -1.65 6.80 -1.71
N MET A 97 -0.74 6.72 -2.67
CA MET A 97 -1.06 6.71 -4.07
C MET A 97 -0.92 5.26 -4.56
N ALA A 98 -2.01 4.63 -4.94
CA ALA A 98 -2.08 3.25 -5.36
C ALA A 98 -2.34 3.18 -6.86
N THR A 99 -1.52 2.44 -7.59
CA THR A 99 -1.56 2.38 -9.05
C THR A 99 -1.82 0.97 -9.55
N ASP A 100 -2.51 0.84 -10.67
CA ASP A 100 -2.63 -0.41 -11.43
C ASP A 100 -2.82 -0.12 -12.92
N ILE A 101 -2.57 -1.11 -13.77
CA ILE A 101 -2.82 -1.05 -15.21
C ILE A 101 -4.17 -1.67 -15.58
N ASP A 102 -4.65 -2.64 -14.77
CA ASP A 102 -5.89 -3.35 -15.01
C ASP A 102 -7.11 -2.54 -14.56
N ILE A 103 -8.04 -2.30 -15.50
CA ILE A 103 -9.22 -1.46 -15.25
C ILE A 103 -10.16 -2.10 -14.22
N GLU A 104 -10.34 -3.43 -14.24
CA GLU A 104 -11.20 -4.13 -13.28
C GLU A 104 -10.64 -4.00 -11.86
N SER A 105 -9.33 -4.12 -11.71
CA SER A 105 -8.62 -3.89 -10.44
C SER A 105 -8.81 -2.45 -9.93
N ILE A 106 -8.67 -1.46 -10.80
CA ILE A 106 -8.84 -0.03 -10.48
C ILE A 106 -10.28 0.25 -10.01
N GLU A 107 -11.29 -0.24 -10.72
CA GLU A 107 -12.70 -0.04 -10.35
C GLU A 107 -13.02 -0.70 -9.01
N SER A 108 -12.53 -1.93 -8.79
CA SER A 108 -12.68 -2.63 -7.52
C SER A 108 -11.99 -1.88 -6.37
N ALA A 109 -10.75 -1.45 -6.56
CA ALA A 109 -10.00 -0.70 -5.55
C ALA A 109 -10.71 0.62 -5.19
N ARG A 110 -11.19 1.40 -6.18
CA ARG A 110 -11.98 2.62 -5.94
C ARG A 110 -13.25 2.35 -5.16
N LYS A 111 -13.99 1.30 -5.51
CA LYS A 111 -15.18 0.87 -4.78
C LYS A 111 -14.86 0.60 -3.32
N ILE A 112 -13.79 -0.15 -3.03
CA ILE A 112 -13.40 -0.49 -1.66
C ILE A 112 -12.98 0.76 -0.88
N VAL A 113 -12.19 1.65 -1.48
CA VAL A 113 -11.78 2.92 -0.86
C VAL A 113 -13.00 3.76 -0.51
N SER A 114 -13.98 3.88 -1.44
CA SER A 114 -15.22 4.63 -1.21
C SER A 114 -16.12 4.00 -0.14
N MET A 115 -16.23 2.68 -0.10
CA MET A 115 -16.99 1.98 0.97
C MET A 115 -16.45 2.29 2.37
N ASN A 116 -15.18 2.68 2.49
CA ASN A 116 -14.52 2.99 3.75
C ASN A 116 -14.32 4.50 3.97
N HIS A 117 -14.78 5.37 3.06
CA HIS A 117 -14.61 6.83 3.11
C HIS A 117 -13.13 7.26 3.22
N LEU A 118 -12.26 6.60 2.44
CA LEU A 118 -10.80 6.78 2.50
C LEU A 118 -10.23 7.54 1.28
N GLU A 119 -11.05 8.20 0.48
CA GLU A 119 -10.65 8.92 -0.76
C GLU A 119 -9.63 10.03 -0.49
N ASP A 120 -9.67 10.67 0.68
CA ASP A 120 -8.71 11.69 1.10
C ASP A 120 -7.34 11.11 1.52
N SER A 121 -7.29 9.80 1.77
CA SER A 121 -6.10 9.11 2.24
C SER A 121 -5.51 8.14 1.21
N ILE A 122 -6.34 7.59 0.33
CA ILE A 122 -5.93 6.60 -0.67
C ILE A 122 -6.41 7.05 -2.06
N GLN A 123 -5.47 7.50 -2.89
CA GLN A 123 -5.73 7.89 -4.27
C GLN A 123 -5.47 6.72 -5.21
N ILE A 124 -6.47 6.32 -6.00
CA ILE A 124 -6.35 5.24 -6.98
C ILE A 124 -6.12 5.82 -8.37
N VAL A 125 -4.97 5.53 -8.96
CA VAL A 125 -4.52 6.04 -10.25
C VAL A 125 -4.34 4.91 -11.24
N GLN A 126 -5.08 4.95 -12.34
CA GLN A 126 -4.89 4.03 -13.45
C GLN A 126 -3.64 4.43 -14.24
N ARG A 127 -2.83 3.42 -14.60
CA ARG A 127 -1.66 3.57 -15.48
C ARG A 127 -1.86 2.78 -16.76
N THR A 128 -1.04 3.07 -17.74
CA THR A 128 -0.94 2.24 -18.95
C THR A 128 0.45 1.57 -19.01
N PRO A 129 0.59 0.42 -19.69
CA PRO A 129 1.87 -0.29 -19.76
C PRO A 129 3.02 0.54 -20.38
N GLU A 130 2.69 1.53 -21.21
CA GLU A 130 3.66 2.39 -21.88
C GLU A 130 4.19 3.52 -21.00
N GLN A 131 3.49 3.82 -19.90
CA GLN A 131 3.90 4.89 -19.01
C GLN A 131 5.01 4.42 -18.08
N PRO A 132 6.08 5.21 -17.88
CA PRO A 132 7.07 4.91 -16.83
C PRO A 132 6.42 4.78 -15.47
N LEU A 133 6.83 3.77 -14.67
CA LEU A 133 6.18 3.35 -13.42
C LEU A 133 5.89 4.50 -12.45
N LEU A 134 6.81 5.44 -12.33
CA LEU A 134 6.76 6.49 -11.30
C LEU A 134 6.49 7.89 -11.87
N GLU A 135 6.45 8.06 -13.20
CA GLU A 135 6.22 9.36 -13.81
C GLU A 135 4.83 9.91 -13.49
N GLY A 136 4.77 11.14 -12.99
CA GLY A 136 3.53 11.79 -12.56
C GLY A 136 2.88 11.19 -11.30
N VAL A 137 3.47 10.14 -10.72
CA VAL A 137 3.02 9.49 -9.49
C VAL A 137 3.85 9.96 -8.30
N VAL A 138 5.17 10.08 -8.46
CA VAL A 138 6.04 10.58 -7.42
C VAL A 138 5.86 12.08 -7.29
N LYS A 139 5.43 12.52 -6.11
CA LYS A 139 5.37 13.92 -5.70
C LYS A 139 6.40 14.16 -4.59
N GLU A 140 6.72 15.42 -4.34
CA GLU A 140 7.51 15.76 -3.16
C GLU A 140 6.86 15.21 -1.88
N GLY A 141 7.67 14.63 -1.00
CA GLY A 141 7.18 14.11 0.28
C GLY A 141 6.71 12.66 0.26
N VAL A 142 7.00 11.88 -0.79
CA VAL A 142 6.85 10.41 -0.77
C VAL A 142 7.96 9.82 0.10
N ASP A 143 7.58 8.96 1.05
CA ASP A 143 8.47 8.35 2.02
C ASP A 143 8.96 6.96 1.57
N PHE A 144 8.11 6.20 0.87
CA PHE A 144 8.46 4.90 0.32
C PHE A 144 7.61 4.54 -0.89
N CYS A 145 8.09 3.59 -1.67
CA CYS A 145 7.30 2.87 -2.66
C CYS A 145 7.41 1.37 -2.43
N MET A 146 6.35 0.67 -2.76
CA MET A 146 6.27 -0.77 -2.67
C MET A 146 5.63 -1.36 -3.93
N CYS A 147 5.96 -2.61 -4.22
CA CYS A 147 5.38 -3.39 -5.30
C CYS A 147 5.32 -4.85 -4.89
N ASN A 148 4.19 -5.49 -5.11
CA ASN A 148 4.04 -6.94 -5.00
C ASN A 148 3.70 -7.46 -6.40
N PRO A 149 4.69 -7.70 -7.27
CA PRO A 149 4.46 -8.04 -8.66
C PRO A 149 3.79 -9.41 -8.81
N PRO A 150 3.14 -9.69 -9.95
CA PRO A 150 2.64 -11.03 -10.23
C PRO A 150 3.82 -12.03 -10.26
N PHE A 151 3.63 -13.20 -9.63
CA PHE A 151 4.65 -14.25 -9.57
C PHE A 151 4.71 -15.11 -10.84
N PHE A 152 3.67 -15.04 -11.67
CA PHE A 152 3.54 -15.83 -12.89
C PHE A 152 3.15 -14.92 -14.05
N SER A 153 3.74 -15.19 -15.21
CA SER A 153 3.49 -14.41 -16.44
C SER A 153 2.25 -14.88 -17.20
N SER A 154 1.76 -16.11 -16.92
CA SER A 154 0.57 -16.67 -17.56
C SER A 154 -0.13 -17.71 -16.68
N ALA A 155 -1.41 -18.01 -17.00
CA ALA A 155 -2.17 -19.08 -16.36
C ALA A 155 -1.54 -20.47 -16.59
N GLU A 156 -0.87 -20.68 -17.73
CA GLU A 156 -0.18 -21.92 -18.08
C GLU A 156 1.03 -22.17 -17.16
N GLU A 157 1.72 -21.12 -16.75
CA GLU A 157 2.85 -21.20 -15.81
C GLU A 157 2.39 -21.57 -14.39
N VAL A 158 1.20 -21.13 -13.99
CA VAL A 158 0.56 -21.53 -12.72
C VAL A 158 0.25 -23.02 -12.73
N ASP A 159 -0.33 -23.54 -13.81
CA ASP A 159 -0.71 -24.95 -13.93
C ASP A 159 0.53 -25.87 -13.97
N MET A 160 1.61 -25.46 -14.63
CA MET A 160 2.87 -26.23 -14.66
C MET A 160 3.53 -26.32 -13.28
N ASN A 161 3.51 -25.25 -12.49
CA ASN A 161 4.08 -25.26 -11.15
C ASN A 161 3.24 -26.08 -10.15
N MET A 162 1.91 -26.06 -10.28
CA MET A 162 1.04 -26.91 -9.45
C MET A 162 1.19 -28.41 -9.75
N ILE A 163 1.65 -28.79 -10.95
CA ILE A 163 1.92 -30.19 -11.32
C ILE A 163 3.29 -30.64 -10.79
N SER A 164 4.28 -29.74 -10.67
CA SER A 164 5.62 -30.07 -10.20
C SER A 164 5.75 -30.22 -8.66
N GLU A 165 4.77 -29.76 -7.90
CA GLU A 165 4.73 -29.89 -6.43
C GLU A 165 3.92 -31.11 -5.93
N ARG A 166 3.49 -32.02 -6.82
CA ARG A 166 2.86 -33.31 -6.52
C ARG A 166 3.82 -34.47 -6.76
#